data_04ec11fb2dc249a5e04db063999cd52d
#
_entry.id   04ec11fb2dc249a5e04db063999cd52d
#
_cell.length_a   1.000
_cell.length_b   1.000
_cell.length_c   1.000
_cell.angle_alpha   90.00
_cell.angle_beta   90.00
_cell.angle_gamma   90.00
#
_symmetry.space_group_name_H-M   'P 1'
#
loop_
_entity.id
_entity.type
_entity.pdbx_description
1 polymer ?
#
loop_
_entity_poly.entity_id
_entity_poly.type
_entity_poly.pdbx_seq_one_letter_code
_entity_poly.pdbx_strand_id
1 'polypeptide(L)'
;MNVAYAQLAKKAKKYVLLAPFIKEIQHLSELDKKPFFYRTEYSPVVNKIFRTKLIREEDRFIECKKILDKKRQEKTLVYFPTVTGKHGMYKYINDVIMKEKTVSDLPDSVELFLQWAREEIHEEWAVVKALERGYLIHNGQIPIGTRMFQIDQYDSGNNNTMLCTSSLLEGVNTSAENIIIVKPARKAAKEGECFSAFDFYNLVGRSGRLNYHMIGNAFYLQGPKDEYFNKEDAVKSIRFEITDNTDDMDIQRGTIDENERIKAFLEMLSISLEEYRENIGTKLRFSTVYDLLISFNNNKEKLLSILMEMAGNETLGRYNLVKCLLEIYQDCNKHKLNLDASIITSLLNKRRPKIRSVVEDAREHFNREIDVVISETIRLKNSYIEHTFCKKTLLIIYFCQLSGVSEEYINVIKSRIIEPIEILYFLNTKNKKMLLDLGIYERDIDKIIRVIGDDFEDTVDLKNRLVKALPKLKITYLSKYVINSLS
;
A
#
# COMPACT_ATOMS: atom_id res chain seq x y z
N MET A 1 6.74 -16.05 1.42
CA MET A 1 6.16 -17.34 0.96
C MET A 1 6.38 -18.44 1.98
N ASN A 2 7.60 -18.67 2.45
CA ASN A 2 7.95 -19.75 3.40
C ASN A 2 7.14 -19.69 4.71
N VAL A 3 6.98 -18.50 5.32
CA VAL A 3 6.19 -18.30 6.54
C VAL A 3 4.72 -18.69 6.33
N ALA A 4 4.09 -18.17 5.28
CA ALA A 4 2.69 -18.45 4.99
C ALA A 4 2.48 -19.95 4.71
N TYR A 5 3.39 -20.58 3.95
CA TYR A 5 3.35 -22.03 3.73
C TYR A 5 3.47 -22.79 5.05
N ALA A 6 4.46 -22.44 5.87
CA ALA A 6 4.72 -23.10 7.16
C ALA A 6 3.51 -23.11 8.10
N GLN A 7 2.78 -21.99 8.13
CA GLN A 7 1.60 -21.83 9.00
C GLN A 7 0.36 -22.48 8.42
N LEU A 8 0.11 -22.30 7.11
CA LEU A 8 -1.13 -22.74 6.47
C LEU A 8 -1.11 -24.23 6.13
N ALA A 9 0.02 -24.78 5.70
CA ALA A 9 0.13 -26.17 5.30
C ALA A 9 -0.16 -27.14 6.46
N LYS A 10 0.16 -26.77 7.70
CA LYS A 10 -0.15 -27.56 8.90
C LYS A 10 -1.66 -27.66 9.16
N LYS A 11 -2.42 -26.60 8.86
CA LYS A 11 -3.85 -26.49 9.16
C LYS A 11 -4.73 -26.96 7.99
N ALA A 12 -4.24 -26.81 6.75
CA ALA A 12 -5.00 -27.16 5.57
C ALA A 12 -5.05 -28.69 5.34
N LYS A 13 -6.21 -29.23 5.04
CA LYS A 13 -6.36 -30.66 4.63
C LYS A 13 -5.72 -30.90 3.25
N LYS A 14 -5.91 -29.97 2.32
CA LYS A 14 -5.33 -29.95 0.97
C LYS A 14 -4.92 -28.52 0.63
N TYR A 15 -3.88 -28.36 -0.18
CA TYR A 15 -3.48 -27.05 -0.71
C TYR A 15 -2.98 -27.17 -2.14
N VAL A 16 -3.09 -26.09 -2.89
CA VAL A 16 -2.54 -25.91 -4.23
C VAL A 16 -1.74 -24.61 -4.24
N LEU A 17 -0.48 -24.67 -4.66
CA LEU A 17 0.37 -23.51 -4.87
C LEU A 17 0.47 -23.25 -6.37
N LEU A 18 0.12 -22.04 -6.78
CA LEU A 18 0.21 -21.60 -8.17
C LEU A 18 1.26 -20.50 -8.27
N ALA A 19 2.19 -20.64 -9.20
CA ALA A 19 3.14 -19.57 -9.49
C ALA A 19 3.60 -19.64 -10.96
N PRO A 20 3.84 -18.49 -11.60
CA PRO A 20 4.39 -18.45 -12.94
C PRO A 20 5.90 -18.74 -12.95
N PHE A 21 6.43 -19.19 -14.06
CA PHE A 21 7.87 -19.31 -14.34
C PHE A 21 8.67 -20.15 -13.34
N ILE A 22 8.09 -21.24 -12.81
CA ILE A 22 8.82 -22.19 -11.96
C ILE A 22 9.28 -23.38 -12.78
N LYS A 23 10.59 -23.64 -12.73
CA LYS A 23 11.22 -24.79 -13.38
C LYS A 23 11.16 -26.02 -12.49
N GLU A 24 11.51 -25.84 -11.24
CA GLU A 24 11.58 -26.91 -10.24
C GLU A 24 11.42 -26.33 -8.82
N ILE A 25 11.04 -27.22 -7.91
CA ILE A 25 11.06 -26.91 -6.47
C ILE A 25 12.08 -27.85 -5.84
N GLN A 26 13.16 -27.27 -5.32
CA GLN A 26 14.20 -28.00 -4.62
C GLN A 26 13.72 -28.40 -3.22
N HIS A 27 14.21 -29.54 -2.71
CA HIS A 27 13.86 -30.07 -1.39
C HIS A 27 12.35 -30.31 -1.17
N LEU A 28 11.62 -30.64 -2.23
CA LEU A 28 10.17 -30.90 -2.18
C LEU A 28 9.83 -32.06 -1.23
N SER A 29 10.71 -33.07 -1.12
CA SER A 29 10.56 -34.20 -0.23
C SER A 29 10.66 -33.89 1.25
N GLU A 30 11.27 -32.76 1.58
CA GLU A 30 11.46 -32.28 2.96
C GLU A 30 10.23 -31.49 3.47
N LEU A 31 9.31 -31.15 2.56
CA LEU A 31 8.10 -30.42 2.94
C LEU A 31 7.06 -31.34 3.58
N ASP A 32 6.34 -30.81 4.56
CA ASP A 32 5.18 -31.47 5.15
C ASP A 32 4.18 -31.84 4.04
N LYS A 33 3.62 -33.08 4.09
CA LYS A 33 2.63 -33.61 3.14
C LYS A 33 3.12 -33.84 1.71
N LYS A 34 4.42 -33.89 1.46
CA LYS A 34 5.05 -34.25 0.18
C LYS A 34 4.26 -33.77 -1.05
N PRO A 35 4.24 -32.46 -1.34
CA PRO A 35 3.46 -31.93 -2.44
C PRO A 35 3.97 -32.45 -3.78
N PHE A 36 3.05 -32.62 -4.73
CA PHE A 36 3.39 -32.97 -6.11
C PHE A 36 3.60 -31.70 -6.91
N PHE A 37 4.72 -31.60 -7.63
CA PHE A 37 5.01 -30.47 -8.52
C PHE A 37 4.62 -30.83 -9.95
N TYR A 38 3.73 -30.04 -10.54
CA TYR A 38 3.36 -30.14 -11.95
C TYR A 38 3.76 -28.88 -12.71
N ARG A 39 4.70 -29.03 -13.63
CA ARG A 39 5.10 -27.96 -14.55
C ARG A 39 4.23 -28.00 -15.80
N THR A 40 3.68 -26.85 -16.18
CA THR A 40 2.97 -26.66 -17.45
C THR A 40 3.64 -25.56 -18.28
N GLU A 41 3.71 -25.78 -19.57
CA GLU A 41 4.16 -24.76 -20.55
C GLU A 41 2.97 -24.10 -21.26
N TYR A 42 1.76 -24.49 -20.89
CA TYR A 42 0.54 -23.93 -21.45
C TYR A 42 0.39 -22.45 -21.06
N SER A 43 0.28 -21.60 -22.09
CA SER A 43 -0.05 -20.19 -21.94
C SER A 43 -1.31 -19.89 -22.75
N PRO A 44 -2.42 -19.51 -22.10
CA PRO A 44 -3.68 -19.22 -22.79
C PRO A 44 -3.62 -17.92 -23.62
N VAL A 45 -2.60 -17.10 -23.42
CA VAL A 45 -2.42 -15.80 -24.07
C VAL A 45 -1.03 -15.71 -24.67
N VAL A 46 -0.94 -15.13 -25.87
CA VAL A 46 0.32 -14.84 -26.57
C VAL A 46 0.67 -13.37 -26.33
N ASN A 47 1.82 -13.12 -25.71
CA ASN A 47 2.31 -11.76 -25.50
C ASN A 47 3.34 -11.37 -26.56
N LYS A 48 3.09 -10.26 -27.26
CA LYS A 48 4.02 -9.63 -28.20
C LYS A 48 4.73 -8.47 -27.50
N ILE A 49 6.07 -8.47 -27.54
CA ILE A 49 6.87 -7.43 -26.91
C ILE A 49 7.47 -6.53 -27.99
N PHE A 50 7.09 -5.26 -27.96
CA PHE A 50 7.62 -4.20 -28.81
C PHE A 50 8.61 -3.37 -28.01
N ARG A 51 9.88 -3.34 -28.42
CA ARG A 51 10.94 -2.61 -27.74
C ARG A 51 11.28 -1.34 -28.49
N THR A 52 11.17 -0.22 -27.78
CA THR A 52 11.63 1.07 -28.26
C THR A 52 12.90 1.44 -27.51
N LYS A 53 14.06 1.39 -28.19
CA LYS A 53 15.33 1.85 -27.62
C LYS A 53 15.35 3.36 -27.59
N LEU A 54 15.50 3.94 -26.41
CA LEU A 54 15.57 5.38 -26.20
C LEU A 54 17.03 5.83 -26.13
N ILE A 55 17.31 6.98 -26.71
CA ILE A 55 18.62 7.61 -26.64
C ILE A 55 18.82 8.29 -25.29
N ARG A 56 17.74 8.91 -24.75
CA ARG A 56 17.77 9.65 -23.48
C ARG A 56 16.65 9.16 -22.57
N GLU A 57 16.89 9.18 -21.28
CA GLU A 57 15.89 8.84 -20.23
C GLU A 57 14.66 9.78 -20.27
N GLU A 58 14.84 11.02 -20.67
CA GLU A 58 13.81 12.05 -20.75
C GLU A 58 12.79 11.76 -21.87
N ASP A 59 13.16 11.00 -22.88
CA ASP A 59 12.27 10.68 -24.02
C ASP A 59 11.16 9.68 -23.67
N ARG A 60 11.22 9.03 -22.47
CA ARG A 60 10.24 8.02 -22.05
C ARG A 60 8.80 8.53 -22.06
N PHE A 61 8.55 9.71 -21.53
CA PHE A 61 7.21 10.28 -21.47
C PHE A 61 6.68 10.67 -22.84
N ILE A 62 7.56 11.16 -23.72
CA ILE A 62 7.22 11.52 -25.09
C ILE A 62 6.83 10.27 -25.87
N GLU A 63 7.64 9.21 -25.81
CA GLU A 63 7.35 7.95 -26.50
C GLU A 63 6.12 7.24 -25.92
N CYS A 64 5.95 7.27 -24.57
CA CYS A 64 4.74 6.78 -23.93
C CYS A 64 3.48 7.45 -24.52
N LYS A 65 3.50 8.78 -24.62
CA LYS A 65 2.38 9.55 -25.19
C LYS A 65 2.11 9.19 -26.64
N LYS A 66 3.14 9.07 -27.47
CA LYS A 66 3.00 8.67 -28.89
C LYS A 66 2.34 7.29 -29.04
N ILE A 67 2.66 6.33 -28.17
CA ILE A 67 2.04 5.01 -28.18
C ILE A 67 0.58 5.12 -27.74
N LEU A 68 0.31 5.85 -26.65
CA LEU A 68 -1.05 6.07 -26.16
C LEU A 68 -1.95 6.72 -27.21
N ASP A 69 -1.45 7.72 -27.93
CA ASP A 69 -2.23 8.38 -28.99
C ASP A 69 -2.63 7.42 -30.13
N LYS A 70 -1.77 6.47 -30.44
CA LYS A 70 -2.06 5.40 -31.42
C LYS A 70 -3.04 4.36 -30.88
N LYS A 71 -3.11 4.17 -29.56
CA LYS A 71 -3.86 3.13 -28.87
C LYS A 71 -5.07 3.66 -28.07
N ARG A 72 -5.54 4.88 -28.38
CA ARG A 72 -6.60 5.57 -27.63
C ARG A 72 -7.89 4.79 -27.45
N GLN A 73 -8.25 3.96 -28.43
CA GLN A 73 -9.46 3.16 -28.42
C GLN A 73 -9.29 1.78 -27.77
N GLU A 74 -8.05 1.39 -27.48
CA GLU A 74 -7.72 0.08 -26.95
C GLU A 74 -7.44 0.16 -25.46
N LYS A 75 -7.87 -0.85 -24.69
CA LYS A 75 -7.61 -0.90 -23.24
C LYS A 75 -6.13 -1.03 -22.97
N THR A 76 -5.55 0.02 -22.40
CA THR A 76 -4.11 0.17 -22.21
C THR A 76 -3.76 0.46 -20.74
N LEU A 77 -2.87 -0.33 -20.19
CA LEU A 77 -2.20 -0.05 -18.92
C LEU A 77 -0.89 0.70 -19.17
N VAL A 78 -0.60 1.69 -18.35
CA VAL A 78 0.71 2.38 -18.36
C VAL A 78 1.38 2.18 -17.02
N TYR A 79 2.45 1.40 -17.02
CA TYR A 79 3.18 1.07 -15.82
C TYR A 79 4.28 2.09 -15.51
N PHE A 80 4.23 2.62 -14.27
CA PHE A 80 5.25 3.49 -13.70
C PHE A 80 5.93 2.82 -12.50
N PRO A 81 7.26 3.01 -12.32
CA PRO A 81 7.99 2.41 -11.18
C PRO A 81 7.53 2.95 -9.83
N THR A 82 7.07 4.21 -9.80
CA THR A 82 6.69 4.93 -8.59
C THR A 82 5.53 5.88 -8.82
N VAL A 83 4.89 6.32 -7.75
CA VAL A 83 3.88 7.39 -7.79
C VAL A 83 4.56 8.75 -8.03
N THR A 84 5.64 9.05 -7.27
CA THR A 84 6.38 10.32 -7.30
C THR A 84 7.80 10.12 -7.83
N GLY A 85 8.53 11.21 -8.13
CA GLY A 85 9.91 11.19 -8.59
C GLY A 85 10.08 11.34 -10.11
N LYS A 86 11.33 11.30 -10.61
CA LYS A 86 11.70 11.65 -12.00
C LYS A 86 10.92 10.87 -13.06
N HIS A 87 10.68 9.57 -12.82
CA HIS A 87 9.94 8.67 -13.72
C HIS A 87 8.60 8.26 -13.11
N GLY A 88 8.09 9.01 -12.14
CA GLY A 88 6.87 8.75 -11.42
C GLY A 88 5.61 9.12 -12.22
N MET A 89 4.51 8.47 -11.87
CA MET A 89 3.20 8.68 -12.49
C MET A 89 2.71 10.13 -12.38
N TYR A 90 2.87 10.77 -11.21
CA TYR A 90 2.40 12.15 -11.00
C TYR A 90 3.18 13.16 -11.85
N LYS A 91 4.48 12.93 -12.04
CA LYS A 91 5.26 13.75 -12.96
C LYS A 91 4.77 13.61 -14.41
N TYR A 92 4.42 12.39 -14.84
CA TYR A 92 3.82 12.18 -16.16
C TYR A 92 2.48 12.91 -16.30
N ILE A 93 1.64 12.87 -15.27
CA ILE A 93 0.36 13.60 -15.27
C ILE A 93 0.61 15.11 -15.44
N ASN A 94 1.49 15.69 -14.63
CA ASN A 94 1.76 17.13 -14.67
C ASN A 94 2.46 17.57 -15.96
N ASP A 95 3.44 16.82 -16.45
CA ASP A 95 4.24 17.21 -17.61
C ASP A 95 3.56 16.93 -18.95
N VAL A 96 2.69 15.91 -19.00
CA VAL A 96 2.11 15.43 -20.27
C VAL A 96 0.59 15.54 -20.28
N ILE A 97 -0.11 14.89 -19.32
CA ILE A 97 -1.57 14.82 -19.34
C ILE A 97 -2.22 16.18 -19.12
N MET A 98 -1.66 17.03 -18.24
CA MET A 98 -2.20 18.35 -17.98
C MET A 98 -2.19 19.30 -19.20
N LYS A 99 -1.44 18.96 -20.26
CA LYS A 99 -1.46 19.70 -21.54
C LYS A 99 -2.62 19.31 -22.46
N GLU A 100 -3.31 18.23 -22.12
CA GLU A 100 -4.50 17.80 -22.86
C GLU A 100 -5.75 18.56 -22.41
N LYS A 101 -6.71 18.69 -23.33
CA LYS A 101 -8.02 19.26 -22.99
C LYS A 101 -8.78 18.32 -22.07
N THR A 102 -9.57 18.88 -21.19
CA THR A 102 -10.56 18.13 -20.41
C THR A 102 -11.62 17.53 -21.32
N VAL A 103 -12.14 16.39 -20.92
CA VAL A 103 -13.28 15.72 -21.61
C VAL A 103 -14.54 16.55 -21.36
N SER A 104 -15.27 16.90 -22.43
CA SER A 104 -16.48 17.74 -22.34
C SER A 104 -17.70 17.00 -21.79
N ASP A 105 -17.81 15.72 -22.11
CA ASP A 105 -18.97 14.89 -21.78
C ASP A 105 -18.55 13.70 -20.92
N LEU A 106 -18.42 13.95 -19.61
CA LEU A 106 -18.13 12.90 -18.65
C LEU A 106 -19.43 12.19 -18.25
N PRO A 107 -19.39 10.86 -18.03
CA PRO A 107 -20.53 10.16 -17.45
C PRO A 107 -20.93 10.74 -16.07
N ASP A 108 -22.22 10.77 -15.76
CA ASP A 108 -22.73 11.28 -14.47
C ASP A 108 -22.01 10.66 -13.26
N SER A 109 -21.68 9.36 -13.32
CA SER A 109 -20.94 8.67 -12.26
C SER A 109 -19.55 9.24 -12.06
N VAL A 110 -18.90 9.68 -13.13
CA VAL A 110 -17.55 10.29 -13.08
C VAL A 110 -17.65 11.71 -12.53
N GLU A 111 -18.64 12.49 -12.95
CA GLU A 111 -18.85 13.85 -12.43
C GLU A 111 -19.13 13.86 -10.92
N LEU A 112 -20.02 12.97 -10.45
CA LEU A 112 -20.31 12.80 -9.03
C LEU A 112 -19.09 12.34 -8.22
N PHE A 113 -18.27 11.47 -8.79
CA PHE A 113 -17.01 11.08 -8.17
C PHE A 113 -16.02 12.25 -8.10
N LEU A 114 -15.88 13.02 -9.17
CA LEU A 114 -15.01 14.21 -9.21
C LEU A 114 -15.45 15.25 -8.19
N GLN A 115 -16.77 15.50 -8.06
CA GLN A 115 -17.29 16.40 -7.03
C GLN A 115 -16.88 15.92 -5.63
N TRP A 116 -17.14 14.65 -5.30
CA TRP A 116 -16.74 14.05 -4.04
C TRP A 116 -15.22 14.17 -3.80
N ALA A 117 -14.41 13.86 -4.82
CA ALA A 117 -12.94 13.88 -4.70
C ALA A 117 -12.41 15.30 -4.45
N ARG A 118 -12.98 16.33 -5.09
CA ARG A 118 -12.62 17.73 -4.84
C ARG A 118 -13.01 18.19 -3.44
N GLU A 119 -14.19 17.78 -2.95
CA GLU A 119 -14.68 18.19 -1.62
C GLU A 119 -13.97 17.52 -0.46
N GLU A 120 -13.67 16.21 -0.58
CA GLU A 120 -13.14 15.41 0.53
C GLU A 120 -11.62 15.27 0.48
N ILE A 121 -11.02 15.28 -0.72
CA ILE A 121 -9.57 15.10 -0.92
C ILE A 121 -8.92 16.43 -1.30
N HIS A 122 -8.99 16.82 -2.57
CA HIS A 122 -8.54 18.12 -3.10
C HIS A 122 -8.76 18.21 -4.62
N GLU A 123 -9.03 19.42 -5.16
CA GLU A 123 -9.12 19.64 -6.61
C GLU A 123 -7.80 19.39 -7.35
N GLU A 124 -6.67 19.65 -6.71
CA GLU A 124 -5.35 19.40 -7.28
C GLU A 124 -4.87 17.94 -7.14
N TRP A 125 -5.71 17.05 -6.63
CA TRP A 125 -5.34 15.64 -6.53
C TRP A 125 -5.12 15.02 -7.91
N ALA A 126 -4.01 14.28 -8.08
CA ALA A 126 -3.65 13.69 -9.37
C ALA A 126 -4.76 12.79 -9.97
N VAL A 127 -5.59 12.15 -9.13
CA VAL A 127 -6.75 11.37 -9.59
C VAL A 127 -7.79 12.28 -10.24
N VAL A 128 -8.05 13.46 -9.69
CA VAL A 128 -8.97 14.44 -10.26
C VAL A 128 -8.42 14.94 -11.60
N LYS A 129 -7.16 15.41 -11.60
CA LYS A 129 -6.47 15.91 -12.81
C LYS A 129 -6.47 14.92 -13.98
N ALA A 130 -6.20 13.65 -13.67
CA ALA A 130 -6.15 12.60 -14.67
C ALA A 130 -7.55 12.24 -15.18
N LEU A 131 -8.53 12.05 -14.28
CA LEU A 131 -9.88 11.62 -14.62
C LEU A 131 -10.62 12.66 -15.47
N GLU A 132 -10.44 13.96 -15.20
CA GLU A 132 -10.96 15.05 -16.04
C GLU A 132 -10.49 14.99 -17.50
N ARG A 133 -9.39 14.27 -17.76
CA ARG A 133 -8.79 14.10 -19.10
C ARG A 133 -8.95 12.67 -19.63
N GLY A 134 -9.80 11.88 -18.98
CA GLY A 134 -10.11 10.51 -19.42
C GLY A 134 -9.09 9.46 -19.03
N TYR A 135 -8.20 9.75 -18.07
CA TYR A 135 -7.21 8.81 -17.56
C TYR A 135 -7.56 8.32 -16.16
N LEU A 136 -7.41 7.01 -15.95
CA LEU A 136 -7.61 6.36 -14.66
C LEU A 136 -6.27 6.19 -13.93
N ILE A 137 -6.31 6.09 -12.59
CA ILE A 137 -5.14 5.87 -11.76
C ILE A 137 -5.35 4.67 -10.84
N HIS A 138 -4.38 3.76 -10.80
CA HIS A 138 -4.34 2.67 -9.84
C HIS A 138 -2.98 2.59 -9.14
N ASN A 139 -2.96 2.81 -7.83
CA ASN A 139 -1.79 2.57 -7.00
C ASN A 139 -2.21 2.16 -5.58
N GLY A 140 -1.29 1.59 -4.81
CA GLY A 140 -1.57 1.08 -3.46
C GLY A 140 -1.86 2.15 -2.40
N GLN A 141 -1.63 3.42 -2.69
CA GLN A 141 -1.84 4.51 -1.71
C GLN A 141 -3.28 5.04 -1.73
N ILE A 142 -3.97 5.00 -2.87
CA ILE A 142 -5.34 5.54 -2.98
C ILE A 142 -6.34 4.67 -2.21
N PRO A 143 -7.42 5.27 -1.64
CA PRO A 143 -8.44 4.56 -0.88
C PRO A 143 -9.06 3.39 -1.65
N ILE A 144 -9.46 2.32 -0.94
CA ILE A 144 -10.02 1.11 -1.54
C ILE A 144 -11.24 1.42 -2.41
N GLY A 145 -12.20 2.19 -1.91
CA GLY A 145 -13.38 2.58 -2.69
C GLY A 145 -13.05 3.36 -3.97
N THR A 146 -12.02 4.22 -3.92
CA THR A 146 -11.52 4.92 -5.11
C THR A 146 -10.90 3.93 -6.10
N ARG A 147 -10.11 2.95 -5.63
CA ARG A 147 -9.56 1.91 -6.52
C ARG A 147 -10.65 1.09 -7.19
N MET A 148 -11.69 0.70 -6.46
CA MET A 148 -12.85 0.00 -7.01
C MET A 148 -13.49 0.84 -8.12
N PHE A 149 -13.79 2.12 -7.86
CA PHE A 149 -14.35 3.01 -8.87
C PHE A 149 -13.47 3.08 -10.13
N GLN A 150 -12.15 3.25 -9.98
CA GLN A 150 -11.23 3.34 -11.12
C GLN A 150 -11.21 2.05 -11.96
N ILE A 151 -11.23 0.88 -11.30
CA ILE A 151 -11.25 -0.43 -11.99
C ILE A 151 -12.55 -0.61 -12.75
N ASP A 152 -13.69 -0.30 -12.13
CA ASP A 152 -15.00 -0.45 -12.78
C ASP A 152 -15.17 0.49 -13.99
N GLN A 153 -14.63 1.73 -13.92
CA GLN A 153 -14.59 2.63 -15.07
C GLN A 153 -13.72 2.07 -16.21
N TYR A 154 -12.65 1.38 -15.88
CA TYR A 154 -11.78 0.72 -16.86
C TYR A 154 -12.46 -0.51 -17.47
N ASP A 155 -13.05 -1.37 -16.66
CA ASP A 155 -13.68 -2.61 -17.14
C ASP A 155 -14.95 -2.35 -17.93
N SER A 156 -15.74 -1.34 -17.57
CA SER A 156 -16.92 -0.90 -18.33
C SER A 156 -16.58 -0.27 -19.69
N GLY A 157 -15.32 0.11 -19.92
CA GLY A 157 -14.89 0.77 -21.15
C GLY A 157 -15.21 2.27 -21.24
N ASN A 158 -15.62 2.88 -20.13
CA ASN A 158 -15.80 4.34 -20.06
C ASN A 158 -14.48 5.08 -20.24
N ASN A 159 -13.39 4.48 -19.75
CA ASN A 159 -12.03 4.99 -19.89
C ASN A 159 -11.10 3.83 -20.28
N ASN A 160 -10.37 3.99 -21.37
CA ASN A 160 -9.52 2.93 -21.91
C ASN A 160 -8.06 2.96 -21.42
N THR A 161 -7.63 3.99 -20.71
CA THR A 161 -6.25 4.13 -20.25
C THR A 161 -6.17 4.21 -18.73
N MET A 162 -5.41 3.29 -18.11
CA MET A 162 -5.14 3.29 -16.67
C MET A 162 -3.64 3.42 -16.39
N LEU A 163 -3.26 4.45 -15.67
CA LEU A 163 -1.92 4.66 -15.14
C LEU A 163 -1.75 3.86 -13.86
N CYS A 164 -0.73 3.02 -13.76
CA CYS A 164 -0.59 2.11 -12.63
C CYS A 164 0.86 1.96 -12.13
N THR A 165 0.97 1.43 -10.90
CA THR A 165 2.24 1.00 -10.30
C THR A 165 2.19 -0.50 -9.97
N SER A 166 3.21 -1.03 -9.30
CA SER A 166 3.33 -2.45 -8.96
C SER A 166 2.14 -3.03 -8.17
N SER A 167 1.32 -2.20 -7.52
CA SER A 167 0.11 -2.67 -6.83
C SER A 167 -0.92 -3.34 -7.77
N LEU A 168 -0.88 -3.02 -9.06
CA LEU A 168 -1.71 -3.71 -10.06
C LEU A 168 -1.19 -5.11 -10.37
N LEU A 169 0.11 -5.39 -10.11
CA LEU A 169 0.70 -6.72 -10.32
C LEU A 169 0.20 -7.76 -9.31
N GLU A 170 -0.28 -7.32 -8.14
CA GLU A 170 -0.49 -8.15 -6.96
C GLU A 170 -1.97 -8.56 -6.76
N GLY A 171 -2.80 -8.67 -7.79
CA GLY A 171 -4.11 -9.26 -7.59
C GLY A 171 -5.28 -8.66 -8.38
N VAL A 172 -5.07 -7.66 -9.21
CA VAL A 172 -6.13 -7.12 -10.07
C VAL A 172 -6.10 -7.80 -11.42
N ASN A 173 -7.18 -8.46 -11.75
CA ASN A 173 -7.42 -8.99 -13.09
C ASN A 173 -8.00 -7.86 -13.96
N THR A 174 -7.24 -7.36 -14.92
CA THR A 174 -7.69 -6.32 -15.85
C THR A 174 -7.97 -6.89 -17.24
N SER A 175 -8.89 -6.27 -17.96
CA SER A 175 -9.20 -6.59 -19.35
C SER A 175 -8.25 -5.89 -20.34
N ALA A 176 -7.00 -5.64 -19.97
CA ALA A 176 -6.05 -4.89 -20.78
C ALA A 176 -5.59 -5.66 -22.02
N GLU A 177 -5.62 -5.01 -23.18
CA GLU A 177 -5.02 -5.49 -24.43
C GLU A 177 -3.54 -5.11 -24.50
N ASN A 178 -3.22 -3.89 -24.07
CA ASN A 178 -1.90 -3.31 -24.14
C ASN A 178 -1.32 -2.98 -22.77
N ILE A 179 -0.02 -3.08 -22.63
CA ILE A 179 0.73 -2.53 -21.51
C ILE A 179 1.93 -1.72 -22.00
N ILE A 180 2.08 -0.50 -21.52
CA ILE A 180 3.27 0.34 -21.77
C ILE A 180 4.12 0.33 -20.51
N ILE A 181 5.35 -0.14 -20.60
CA ILE A 181 6.31 -0.18 -19.49
C ILE A 181 7.23 1.01 -19.63
N VAL A 182 6.95 2.07 -18.84
CA VAL A 182 7.72 3.32 -18.88
C VAL A 182 9.14 3.09 -18.35
N LYS A 183 9.27 2.38 -17.23
CA LYS A 183 10.56 1.96 -16.68
C LYS A 183 10.40 0.65 -15.89
N PRO A 184 11.28 -0.35 -16.12
CA PRO A 184 11.20 -1.64 -15.46
C PRO A 184 11.87 -1.61 -14.06
N ALA A 185 11.22 -0.97 -13.09
CA ALA A 185 11.66 -0.90 -11.70
C ALA A 185 10.46 -0.84 -10.75
N ARG A 186 10.63 -1.26 -9.48
CA ARG A 186 9.55 -1.26 -8.47
C ARG A 186 9.48 -0.01 -7.60
N LYS A 187 10.60 0.74 -7.48
CA LYS A 187 10.70 2.00 -6.72
C LYS A 187 11.64 2.95 -7.46
N ALA A 188 11.69 4.21 -7.04
CA ALA A 188 12.76 5.12 -7.46
C ALA A 188 14.08 4.47 -7.04
N ALA A 189 14.66 3.73 -7.97
CA ALA A 189 15.76 2.84 -7.70
C ALA A 189 16.94 3.61 -7.06
N LYS A 190 17.31 3.24 -5.87
CA LYS A 190 18.73 3.14 -5.56
C LYS A 190 19.29 2.11 -6.54
N GLU A 191 20.50 2.33 -7.06
CA GLU A 191 21.18 1.36 -7.93
C GLU A 191 21.00 -0.05 -7.35
N GLY A 192 20.31 -0.94 -8.09
CA GLY A 192 20.04 -2.32 -7.68
C GLY A 192 18.56 -2.76 -7.57
N GLU A 193 17.57 -1.87 -7.64
CA GLU A 193 16.15 -2.23 -7.58
C GLU A 193 15.48 -2.34 -8.98
N CYS A 194 16.23 -2.63 -10.02
CA CYS A 194 15.70 -2.97 -11.34
C CYS A 194 14.90 -4.27 -11.28
N PHE A 195 13.94 -4.42 -12.19
CA PHE A 195 13.22 -5.67 -12.35
C PHE A 195 14.18 -6.84 -12.61
N SER A 196 13.88 -7.98 -12.03
CA SER A 196 14.36 -9.26 -12.56
C SER A 196 13.58 -9.60 -13.83
N ALA A 197 14.10 -10.52 -14.65
CA ALA A 197 13.36 -11.04 -15.78
C ALA A 197 11.99 -11.61 -15.35
N PHE A 198 11.91 -12.25 -14.19
CA PHE A 198 10.64 -12.71 -13.60
C PHE A 198 9.64 -11.57 -13.40
N ASP A 199 10.06 -10.45 -12.81
CA ASP A 199 9.18 -9.30 -12.58
C ASP A 199 8.70 -8.68 -13.89
N PHE A 200 9.63 -8.57 -14.87
CA PHE A 200 9.31 -8.04 -16.19
C PHE A 200 8.27 -8.89 -16.92
N TYR A 201 8.47 -10.21 -17.00
CA TYR A 201 7.52 -11.10 -17.69
C TYR A 201 6.21 -11.28 -16.92
N ASN A 202 6.21 -11.17 -15.61
CA ASN A 202 4.98 -11.12 -14.82
C ASN A 202 4.16 -9.86 -15.14
N LEU A 203 4.84 -8.72 -15.38
CA LEU A 203 4.19 -7.48 -15.81
C LEU A 203 3.67 -7.60 -17.26
N VAL A 204 4.47 -8.13 -18.19
CA VAL A 204 4.04 -8.41 -19.56
C VAL A 204 2.79 -9.30 -19.61
N GLY A 205 2.71 -10.30 -18.73
CA GLY A 205 1.55 -11.18 -18.59
C GLY A 205 0.26 -10.50 -18.11
N ARG A 206 0.28 -9.20 -17.77
CA ARG A 206 -0.93 -8.41 -17.48
C ARG A 206 -1.63 -7.88 -18.72
N SER A 207 -0.98 -7.93 -19.90
CA SER A 207 -1.62 -7.67 -21.18
C SER A 207 -2.11 -8.98 -21.81
N GLY A 208 -3.30 -8.93 -22.39
CA GLY A 208 -4.00 -10.10 -22.89
C GLY A 208 -4.66 -10.91 -21.76
N ARG A 209 -5.84 -11.40 -22.03
CA ARG A 209 -6.62 -12.21 -21.09
C ARG A 209 -7.52 -13.19 -21.81
N LEU A 210 -7.49 -14.44 -21.39
CA LEU A 210 -8.42 -15.45 -21.87
C LEU A 210 -9.86 -14.93 -21.81
N ASN A 211 -10.63 -15.08 -22.87
CA ASN A 211 -11.98 -14.60 -23.08
C ASN A 211 -12.15 -13.11 -23.42
N TYR A 212 -11.09 -12.28 -23.40
CA TYR A 212 -11.12 -10.88 -23.83
C TYR A 212 -10.15 -10.65 -24.98
N HIS A 213 -8.86 -10.85 -24.76
CA HIS A 213 -7.79 -10.63 -25.72
C HIS A 213 -6.79 -11.78 -25.69
N MET A 214 -6.82 -12.65 -26.70
CA MET A 214 -5.87 -13.78 -26.81
C MET A 214 -4.44 -13.32 -27.10
N ILE A 215 -4.27 -12.09 -27.61
CA ILE A 215 -2.98 -11.48 -27.89
C ILE A 215 -2.85 -10.25 -27.01
N GLY A 216 -1.82 -10.23 -26.16
CA GLY A 216 -1.42 -9.07 -25.38
C GLY A 216 -0.21 -8.37 -26.01
N ASN A 217 -0.22 -7.03 -26.04
CA ASN A 217 0.88 -6.24 -26.54
C ASN A 217 1.59 -5.53 -25.40
N ALA A 218 2.89 -5.75 -25.25
CA ALA A 218 3.74 -5.06 -24.28
C ALA A 218 4.71 -4.13 -24.99
N PHE A 219 4.61 -2.83 -24.70
CA PHE A 219 5.48 -1.79 -25.25
C PHE A 219 6.54 -1.43 -24.21
N TYR A 220 7.76 -1.87 -24.39
CA TYR A 220 8.86 -1.60 -23.50
C TYR A 220 9.68 -0.40 -23.96
N LEU A 221 9.66 0.69 -23.17
CA LEU A 221 10.46 1.88 -23.39
C LEU A 221 11.82 1.69 -22.73
N GLN A 222 12.76 1.09 -23.49
CA GLN A 222 14.08 0.74 -22.98
C GLN A 222 15.01 1.96 -23.01
N GLY A 223 15.31 2.51 -21.82
CA GLY A 223 16.31 3.57 -21.69
C GLY A 223 17.75 3.05 -21.75
N PRO A 224 18.73 3.98 -21.83
CA PRO A 224 20.15 3.63 -22.00
C PRO A 224 20.74 2.74 -20.91
N LYS A 225 20.18 2.80 -19.71
CA LYS A 225 20.63 2.04 -18.53
C LYS A 225 19.73 0.85 -18.19
N ASP A 226 18.69 0.60 -18.97
CA ASP A 226 17.77 -0.50 -18.70
C ASP A 226 18.29 -1.82 -19.29
N GLU A 227 18.03 -2.90 -18.58
CA GLU A 227 18.43 -4.23 -18.98
C GLU A 227 17.59 -4.77 -20.13
N TYR A 228 18.15 -5.75 -20.82
CA TYR A 228 17.46 -6.60 -21.75
C TYR A 228 17.00 -7.87 -21.01
N PHE A 229 15.69 -8.13 -21.02
CA PHE A 229 15.11 -9.28 -20.35
C PHE A 229 14.87 -10.43 -21.33
N ASN A 230 15.50 -11.59 -21.10
CA ASN A 230 15.18 -12.84 -21.79
C ASN A 230 14.14 -13.62 -21.00
N LYS A 231 13.24 -14.33 -21.71
CA LYS A 231 12.19 -15.12 -21.07
C LYS A 231 12.76 -16.31 -20.27
N GLU A 232 13.85 -16.85 -20.74
CA GLU A 232 14.55 -17.97 -20.09
C GLU A 232 15.09 -17.60 -18.72
N ASP A 233 15.55 -16.35 -18.55
CA ASP A 233 16.05 -15.83 -17.28
C ASP A 233 14.93 -15.60 -16.25
N ALA A 234 13.66 -15.58 -16.68
CA ALA A 234 12.52 -15.47 -15.79
C ALA A 234 12.20 -16.78 -15.06
N VAL A 235 12.64 -17.92 -15.60
CA VAL A 235 12.35 -19.23 -15.04
C VAL A 235 13.26 -19.51 -13.86
N LYS A 236 12.68 -19.74 -12.67
CA LYS A 236 13.42 -19.91 -11.41
C LYS A 236 13.21 -21.30 -10.82
N SER A 237 14.26 -21.80 -10.17
CA SER A 237 14.13 -22.86 -9.18
C SER A 237 13.76 -22.22 -7.83
N ILE A 238 12.75 -22.78 -7.15
CA ILE A 238 12.34 -22.34 -5.82
C ILE A 238 12.94 -23.32 -4.82
N ARG A 239 13.53 -22.77 -3.76
CA ARG A 239 13.99 -23.53 -2.59
C ARG A 239 13.21 -23.10 -1.36
N PHE A 240 12.68 -24.06 -0.63
CA PHE A 240 12.08 -23.83 0.68
C PHE A 240 13.16 -24.09 1.72
N GLU A 241 13.89 -23.07 2.12
CA GLU A 241 14.89 -23.16 3.19
C GLU A 241 14.83 -21.94 4.10
N ILE A 242 15.29 -22.15 5.33
CA ILE A 242 15.55 -21.08 6.29
C ILE A 242 16.94 -20.56 6.02
N THR A 243 17.08 -19.27 5.78
CA THR A 243 18.36 -18.58 5.59
C THR A 243 18.47 -17.45 6.59
N ASP A 244 19.64 -16.81 6.69
CA ASP A 244 19.89 -15.63 7.56
C ASP A 244 18.93 -14.45 7.24
N ASN A 245 18.30 -14.45 6.06
CA ASN A 245 17.28 -13.47 5.65
C ASN A 245 15.85 -13.94 5.94
N THR A 246 15.68 -15.07 6.59
CA THR A 246 14.36 -15.61 6.91
C THR A 246 13.77 -14.85 8.11
N ASP A 247 12.46 -14.59 8.09
CA ASP A 247 11.77 -13.81 9.12
C ASP A 247 11.63 -14.64 10.42
N ASP A 248 11.54 -13.97 11.57
CA ASP A 248 11.44 -14.58 12.92
C ASP A 248 10.35 -15.62 13.06
N MET A 249 9.29 -15.51 12.23
CA MET A 249 8.22 -16.49 12.18
C MET A 249 8.70 -17.86 11.66
N ASP A 250 9.76 -17.90 10.85
CA ASP A 250 10.39 -19.13 10.37
C ASP A 250 11.35 -19.73 11.41
N ILE A 251 11.85 -18.92 12.36
CA ILE A 251 12.66 -19.36 13.47
C ILE A 251 11.91 -20.30 14.43
N GLN A 252 10.59 -20.31 14.41
CA GLN A 252 9.79 -21.28 15.15
C GLN A 252 10.05 -22.75 14.72
N ARG A 253 10.73 -22.98 13.62
CA ARG A 253 11.12 -24.31 13.11
C ARG A 253 12.61 -24.63 13.28
N GLY A 254 13.46 -23.61 13.31
CA GLY A 254 14.91 -23.76 13.48
C GLY A 254 15.30 -23.85 14.95
N THR A 255 16.43 -24.43 15.21
CA THR A 255 17.11 -24.35 16.51
C THR A 255 17.60 -22.93 16.72
N ILE A 256 16.89 -22.21 17.59
CA ILE A 256 17.23 -20.82 17.99
C ILE A 256 18.63 -20.74 18.60
N ASP A 257 19.17 -21.87 19.00
CA ASP A 257 20.53 -21.99 19.55
C ASP A 257 21.63 -21.51 18.60
N GLU A 258 21.37 -21.38 17.32
CA GLU A 258 22.33 -20.95 16.30
C GLU A 258 22.29 -19.44 15.97
N ASN A 259 21.28 -18.67 16.42
CA ASN A 259 21.19 -17.25 16.09
C ASN A 259 21.65 -16.35 17.25
N GLU A 260 22.93 -16.03 17.27
CA GLU A 260 23.55 -15.17 18.29
C GLU A 260 22.91 -13.78 18.40
N ARG A 261 22.40 -13.23 17.31
CA ARG A 261 21.70 -11.92 17.34
C ARG A 261 20.41 -11.97 18.13
N ILE A 262 19.65 -13.06 18.02
CA ILE A 262 18.39 -13.22 18.77
C ILE A 262 18.70 -13.41 20.25
N LYS A 263 19.69 -14.23 20.59
CA LYS A 263 20.13 -14.39 21.99
C LYS A 263 20.54 -13.05 22.61
N ALA A 264 21.41 -12.30 21.94
CA ALA A 264 21.83 -10.99 22.40
C ALA A 264 20.65 -10.01 22.56
N PHE A 265 19.66 -10.06 21.66
CA PHE A 265 18.46 -9.25 21.76
C PHE A 265 17.57 -9.63 22.97
N LEU A 266 17.35 -10.93 23.21
CA LEU A 266 16.59 -11.41 24.35
C LEU A 266 17.26 -11.07 25.67
N GLU A 267 18.59 -11.22 25.73
CA GLU A 267 19.42 -10.84 26.89
C GLU A 267 19.34 -9.33 27.15
N MET A 268 19.43 -8.50 26.11
CA MET A 268 19.34 -7.03 26.21
C MET A 268 18.00 -6.57 26.80
N LEU A 269 16.91 -7.26 26.48
CA LEU A 269 15.58 -6.97 27.00
C LEU A 269 15.25 -7.73 28.29
N SER A 270 16.06 -8.71 28.68
CA SER A 270 15.82 -9.63 29.80
C SER A 270 14.47 -10.35 29.69
N ILE A 271 14.08 -10.78 28.49
CA ILE A 271 12.84 -11.49 28.21
C ILE A 271 13.11 -12.92 27.68
N SER A 272 12.13 -13.80 27.87
CA SER A 272 12.14 -15.12 27.28
C SER A 272 11.76 -15.09 25.81
N LEU A 273 12.07 -16.17 25.08
CA LEU A 273 11.64 -16.32 23.71
C LEU A 273 10.11 -16.38 23.57
N GLU A 274 9.42 -16.93 24.54
CA GLU A 274 7.95 -17.00 24.55
C GLU A 274 7.36 -15.61 24.67
N GLU A 275 7.87 -14.78 25.58
CA GLU A 275 7.47 -13.37 25.69
C GLU A 275 7.76 -12.57 24.42
N TYR A 276 8.92 -12.83 23.77
CA TYR A 276 9.22 -12.23 22.46
C TYR A 276 8.15 -12.60 21.42
N ARG A 277 7.82 -13.88 21.30
CA ARG A 277 6.83 -14.37 20.34
C ARG A 277 5.45 -13.79 20.57
N GLU A 278 5.02 -13.69 21.83
CA GLU A 278 3.69 -13.16 22.19
C GLU A 278 3.58 -11.65 21.99
N ASN A 279 4.59 -10.90 22.39
CA ASN A 279 4.53 -9.44 22.46
C ASN A 279 5.13 -8.73 21.24
N ILE A 280 6.11 -9.32 20.58
CA ILE A 280 6.93 -8.68 19.55
C ILE A 280 6.82 -9.42 18.20
N GLY A 281 7.08 -10.71 18.18
CA GLY A 281 7.39 -11.50 16.98
C GLY A 281 6.31 -11.57 15.90
N THR A 282 5.06 -11.22 16.22
CA THR A 282 3.94 -11.17 15.26
C THR A 282 3.73 -9.80 14.63
N LYS A 283 4.42 -8.77 15.10
CA LYS A 283 4.15 -7.37 14.72
C LYS A 283 5.03 -6.87 13.58
N LEU A 284 6.34 -7.08 13.69
CA LEU A 284 7.35 -6.60 12.74
C LEU A 284 8.46 -7.63 12.58
N ARG A 285 9.27 -7.50 11.51
CA ARG A 285 10.45 -8.33 11.29
C ARG A 285 11.51 -8.11 12.37
N PHE A 286 12.23 -9.16 12.75
CA PHE A 286 13.27 -9.09 13.79
C PHE A 286 14.29 -7.97 13.53
N SER A 287 14.83 -7.87 12.32
CA SER A 287 15.78 -6.82 11.98
C SER A 287 15.24 -5.42 12.25
N THR A 288 13.97 -5.19 11.91
CA THR A 288 13.28 -3.90 12.17
C THR A 288 13.08 -3.65 13.66
N VAL A 289 12.77 -4.70 14.43
CA VAL A 289 12.59 -4.60 15.90
C VAL A 289 13.93 -4.32 16.58
N TYR A 290 14.99 -4.99 16.14
CA TYR A 290 16.34 -4.80 16.65
C TYR A 290 16.85 -3.36 16.41
N ASP A 291 16.71 -2.87 15.19
CA ASP A 291 17.09 -1.50 14.84
C ASP A 291 16.27 -0.46 15.63
N LEU A 292 14.97 -0.75 15.83
CA LEU A 292 14.07 0.09 16.62
C LEU A 292 14.50 0.15 18.09
N LEU A 293 14.91 -0.97 18.69
CA LEU A 293 15.39 -1.00 20.07
C LEU A 293 16.66 -0.18 20.25
N ILE A 294 17.63 -0.32 19.34
CA ILE A 294 18.88 0.47 19.36
C ILE A 294 18.54 1.96 19.26
N SER A 295 17.68 2.33 18.30
CA SER A 295 17.28 3.73 18.12
C SER A 295 16.50 4.28 19.31
N PHE A 296 15.64 3.46 19.93
CA PHE A 296 14.94 3.83 21.17
C PHE A 296 15.90 4.13 22.30
N ASN A 297 16.87 3.24 22.55
CA ASN A 297 17.87 3.44 23.60
C ASN A 297 18.69 4.73 23.41
N ASN A 298 19.05 5.06 22.18
CA ASN A 298 19.76 6.28 21.84
C ASN A 298 18.94 7.56 22.00
N ASN A 299 17.61 7.46 21.97
CA ASN A 299 16.70 8.63 22.05
C ASN A 299 15.80 8.61 23.30
N LYS A 300 16.01 7.67 24.22
CA LYS A 300 15.18 7.45 25.41
C LYS A 300 15.05 8.70 26.27
N GLU A 301 16.16 9.36 26.58
CA GLU A 301 16.17 10.58 27.42
C GLU A 301 15.33 11.71 26.78
N LYS A 302 15.49 11.91 25.47
CA LYS A 302 14.70 12.89 24.71
C LYS A 302 13.20 12.56 24.77
N LEU A 303 12.82 11.31 24.56
CA LEU A 303 11.44 10.86 24.67
C LEU A 303 10.87 11.10 26.08
N LEU A 304 11.61 10.72 27.12
CA LEU A 304 11.19 10.91 28.50
C LEU A 304 11.01 12.37 28.87
N SER A 305 11.89 13.27 28.40
CA SER A 305 11.72 14.73 28.60
C SER A 305 10.42 15.25 28.01
N ILE A 306 10.07 14.82 26.79
CA ILE A 306 8.81 15.21 26.14
C ILE A 306 7.60 14.65 26.89
N LEU A 307 7.65 13.39 27.32
CA LEU A 307 6.56 12.75 28.06
C LEU A 307 6.33 13.40 29.43
N MET A 308 7.42 13.76 30.13
CA MET A 308 7.35 14.49 31.40
C MET A 308 6.68 15.86 31.24
N GLU A 309 7.08 16.60 30.21
CA GLU A 309 6.47 17.91 29.90
C GLU A 309 4.97 17.77 29.58
N MET A 310 4.59 16.75 28.82
CA MET A 310 3.20 16.49 28.45
C MET A 310 2.35 15.95 29.60
N ALA A 311 2.90 15.18 30.51
CA ALA A 311 2.23 14.71 31.71
C ALA A 311 1.90 15.90 32.66
N GLY A 312 2.80 16.87 32.74
CA GLY A 312 2.59 18.09 33.53
C GLY A 312 1.70 19.14 32.83
N ASN A 313 1.40 18.99 31.55
CA ASN A 313 0.59 19.95 30.79
C ASN A 313 -0.28 19.28 29.72
N GLU A 314 -1.54 19.03 30.05
CA GLU A 314 -2.50 18.39 29.14
C GLU A 314 -2.82 19.21 27.88
N THR A 315 -2.55 20.51 27.85
CA THR A 315 -2.84 21.40 26.73
C THR A 315 -1.76 21.32 25.63
N LEU A 316 -0.60 20.73 25.94
CA LEU A 316 0.49 20.58 24.96
C LEU A 316 0.05 19.72 23.77
N GLY A 317 0.31 20.26 22.59
CA GLY A 317 0.06 19.58 21.33
C GLY A 317 0.98 18.37 21.13
N ARG A 318 0.50 17.38 20.39
CA ARG A 318 1.23 16.11 20.17
C ARG A 318 2.36 16.16 19.14
N TYR A 319 2.60 17.31 18.48
CA TYR A 319 3.57 17.42 17.40
C TYR A 319 4.99 16.98 17.79
N ASN A 320 5.48 17.44 18.95
CA ASN A 320 6.84 17.08 19.40
C ASN A 320 6.97 15.58 19.72
N LEU A 321 5.92 14.97 20.28
CA LEU A 321 5.89 13.53 20.53
C LEU A 321 5.90 12.74 19.21
N VAL A 322 5.03 13.09 18.24
CA VAL A 322 5.00 12.47 16.91
C VAL A 322 6.34 12.60 16.23
N LYS A 323 6.95 13.79 16.24
CA LYS A 323 8.26 14.04 15.65
C LYS A 323 9.35 13.18 16.27
N CYS A 324 9.40 13.10 17.60
CA CYS A 324 10.36 12.26 18.33
C CYS A 324 10.18 10.77 17.98
N LEU A 325 8.95 10.28 17.93
CA LEU A 325 8.66 8.90 17.53
C LEU A 325 9.13 8.62 16.09
N LEU A 326 8.90 9.54 15.14
CA LEU A 326 9.38 9.40 13.76
C LEU A 326 10.92 9.41 13.67
N GLU A 327 11.60 10.18 14.50
CA GLU A 327 13.06 10.16 14.61
C GLU A 327 13.57 8.80 15.13
N ILE A 328 12.90 8.22 16.14
CA ILE A 328 13.20 6.89 16.65
C ILE A 328 12.95 5.83 15.57
N TYR A 329 11.86 5.94 14.80
CA TYR A 329 11.50 4.94 13.78
C TYR A 329 12.41 4.96 12.55
N GLN A 330 13.06 6.08 12.25
CA GLN A 330 13.95 6.29 11.09
C GLN A 330 13.31 5.96 9.73
N ASP A 331 11.97 6.03 9.66
CA ASP A 331 11.20 5.68 8.46
C ASP A 331 11.12 6.81 7.44
N CYS A 332 11.48 8.03 7.82
CA CYS A 332 11.41 9.20 6.95
C CYS A 332 12.75 9.91 6.83
N ASN A 333 12.99 10.48 5.66
CA ASN A 333 14.18 11.31 5.43
C ASN A 333 14.08 12.61 6.26
N LYS A 334 15.22 13.12 6.75
CA LYS A 334 15.31 14.36 7.54
C LYS A 334 14.55 15.53 6.89
N HIS A 335 14.53 15.63 5.55
CA HIS A 335 13.83 16.68 4.81
C HIS A 335 12.30 16.57 4.85
N LYS A 336 11.75 15.38 5.14
CA LYS A 336 10.31 15.14 5.22
C LYS A 336 9.79 15.05 6.66
N LEU A 337 10.67 14.90 7.63
CA LEU A 337 10.33 14.65 9.03
C LEU A 337 9.30 15.64 9.59
N ASN A 338 9.54 16.94 9.38
CA ASN A 338 8.64 17.97 9.91
C ASN A 338 7.28 17.97 9.21
N LEU A 339 7.25 17.72 7.91
CA LEU A 339 6.01 17.60 7.14
C LEU A 339 5.19 16.39 7.58
N ASP A 340 5.84 15.22 7.67
CA ASP A 340 5.20 13.98 8.09
C ASP A 340 4.66 14.09 9.53
N ALA A 341 5.43 14.69 10.44
CA ALA A 341 5.00 14.95 11.82
C ALA A 341 3.78 15.89 11.87
N SER A 342 3.75 16.94 11.06
CA SER A 342 2.62 17.88 10.98
C SER A 342 1.37 17.18 10.45
N ILE A 343 1.48 16.45 9.35
CA ILE A 343 0.37 15.71 8.73
C ILE A 343 -0.20 14.67 9.71
N ILE A 344 0.65 13.86 10.35
CA ILE A 344 0.20 12.85 11.33
C ILE A 344 -0.50 13.53 12.50
N THR A 345 0.08 14.62 13.01
CA THR A 345 -0.53 15.40 14.10
C THR A 345 -1.92 15.90 13.70
N SER A 346 -2.09 16.50 12.52
CA SER A 346 -3.38 16.99 12.03
C SER A 346 -4.39 15.86 11.86
N LEU A 347 -3.96 14.69 11.36
CA LEU A 347 -4.82 13.49 11.22
C LEU A 347 -5.31 12.97 12.58
N LEU A 348 -4.47 13.03 13.62
CA LEU A 348 -4.77 12.53 14.96
C LEU A 348 -5.48 13.56 15.87
N ASN A 349 -5.42 14.86 15.55
CA ASN A 349 -6.06 15.92 16.35
C ASN A 349 -7.57 16.01 16.14
N LYS A 350 -8.06 15.60 14.99
CA LYS A 350 -9.49 15.71 14.61
C LYS A 350 -10.08 14.32 14.44
N ARG A 351 -11.33 14.14 14.82
CA ARG A 351 -12.02 12.86 14.56
C ARG A 351 -12.33 12.75 13.07
N ARG A 352 -11.53 11.97 12.34
CA ARG A 352 -11.65 11.70 10.90
C ARG A 352 -11.74 12.97 10.05
N PRO A 353 -10.68 13.76 9.98
CA PRO A 353 -10.68 14.99 9.20
C PRO A 353 -10.82 14.69 7.70
N LYS A 354 -11.36 15.65 6.95
CA LYS A 354 -11.22 15.65 5.50
C LYS A 354 -9.74 15.71 5.15
N ILE A 355 -9.30 14.97 4.15
CA ILE A 355 -7.91 15.06 3.67
C ILE A 355 -7.63 16.51 3.22
N ARG A 356 -8.59 17.16 2.56
CA ARG A 356 -8.49 18.57 2.18
C ARG A 356 -8.03 19.46 3.35
N SER A 357 -8.70 19.38 4.50
CA SER A 357 -8.34 20.23 5.64
C SER A 357 -6.93 19.95 6.19
N VAL A 358 -6.48 18.70 6.14
CA VAL A 358 -5.11 18.32 6.56
C VAL A 358 -4.07 18.85 5.58
N VAL A 359 -4.38 18.80 4.28
CA VAL A 359 -3.50 19.34 3.21
C VAL A 359 -3.37 20.86 3.33
N GLU A 360 -4.50 21.54 3.56
CA GLU A 360 -4.52 23.01 3.75
C GLU A 360 -3.72 23.42 5.00
N ASP A 361 -3.97 22.75 6.16
CA ASP A 361 -3.19 22.98 7.40
C ASP A 361 -1.68 22.77 7.17
N ALA A 362 -1.30 21.68 6.47
CA ALA A 362 0.12 21.41 6.21
C ALA A 362 0.76 22.42 5.24
N ARG A 363 0.02 22.89 4.24
CA ARG A 363 0.48 23.85 3.25
C ARG A 363 0.79 25.22 3.85
N GLU A 364 0.01 25.67 4.82
CA GLU A 364 0.24 26.94 5.51
C GLU A 364 1.59 26.98 6.23
N HIS A 365 2.09 25.82 6.68
CA HIS A 365 3.33 25.71 7.44
C HIS A 365 4.54 25.31 6.61
N PHE A 366 4.35 24.72 5.42
CA PHE A 366 5.43 24.18 4.59
C PHE A 366 5.32 24.69 3.16
N ASN A 367 6.35 25.39 2.67
CA ASN A 367 6.44 25.78 1.27
C ASN A 367 6.80 24.57 0.38
N ARG A 368 5.80 23.73 0.10
CA ARG A 368 5.91 22.54 -0.75
C ARG A 368 4.86 22.55 -1.85
N GLU A 369 5.18 21.89 -2.97
CA GLU A 369 4.21 21.69 -4.05
C GLU A 369 2.99 20.92 -3.52
N ILE A 370 1.81 21.36 -3.88
CA ILE A 370 0.55 20.81 -3.36
C ILE A 370 0.38 19.31 -3.65
N ASP A 371 0.79 18.84 -4.83
CA ASP A 371 0.75 17.43 -5.21
C ASP A 371 1.59 16.56 -4.26
N VAL A 372 2.71 17.10 -3.77
CA VAL A 372 3.57 16.41 -2.80
C VAL A 372 2.86 16.28 -1.45
N VAL A 373 2.22 17.37 -0.99
CA VAL A 373 1.49 17.36 0.30
C VAL A 373 0.29 16.41 0.24
N ILE A 374 -0.49 16.45 -0.85
CA ILE A 374 -1.65 15.55 -1.04
C ILE A 374 -1.18 14.08 -1.06
N SER A 375 -0.16 13.77 -1.88
CA SER A 375 0.38 12.42 -1.99
C SER A 375 0.88 11.90 -0.66
N GLU A 376 1.60 12.72 0.09
CA GLU A 376 2.15 12.34 1.38
C GLU A 376 1.05 12.16 2.43
N THR A 377 0.04 13.03 2.46
CA THR A 377 -1.13 12.88 3.35
C THR A 377 -1.87 11.56 3.10
N ILE A 378 -2.12 11.24 1.82
CA ILE A 378 -2.78 9.99 1.44
C ILE A 378 -1.92 8.78 1.80
N ARG A 379 -0.61 8.82 1.53
CA ARG A 379 0.33 7.76 1.88
C ARG A 379 0.37 7.51 3.39
N LEU A 380 0.54 8.57 4.17
CA LEU A 380 0.61 8.48 5.62
C LEU A 380 -0.69 7.90 6.18
N LYS A 381 -1.83 8.40 5.74
CA LYS A 381 -3.14 7.94 6.20
C LYS A 381 -3.43 6.49 5.78
N ASN A 382 -3.28 6.14 4.51
CA ASN A 382 -3.78 4.84 4.01
C ASN A 382 -2.78 3.69 4.10
N SER A 383 -1.49 3.97 4.35
CA SER A 383 -0.46 2.93 4.32
C SER A 383 0.49 2.94 5.51
N TYR A 384 0.70 4.09 6.17
CA TYR A 384 1.75 4.20 7.16
C TYR A 384 1.23 4.17 8.59
N ILE A 385 0.25 5.02 8.94
CA ILE A 385 -0.19 5.20 10.34
C ILE A 385 -0.74 3.90 10.93
N GLU A 386 -1.69 3.25 10.24
CA GLU A 386 -2.33 2.04 10.74
C GLU A 386 -1.35 0.86 10.85
N HIS A 387 -0.51 0.67 9.84
CA HIS A 387 0.29 -0.55 9.73
C HIS A 387 1.68 -0.44 10.36
N THR A 388 2.39 0.67 10.14
CA THR A 388 3.78 0.81 10.58
C THR A 388 3.89 1.66 11.83
N PHE A 389 3.36 2.88 11.81
CA PHE A 389 3.49 3.82 12.92
C PHE A 389 2.83 3.28 14.19
N CYS A 390 1.61 2.76 14.10
CA CYS A 390 0.90 2.15 15.23
C CYS A 390 1.69 0.98 15.84
N LYS A 391 2.14 0.04 15.00
CA LYS A 391 2.91 -1.14 15.48
C LYS A 391 4.22 -0.75 16.15
N LYS A 392 4.97 0.20 15.57
CA LYS A 392 6.20 0.70 16.18
C LYS A 392 5.94 1.42 17.49
N THR A 393 4.84 2.22 17.58
CA THR A 393 4.45 2.87 18.82
C THR A 393 4.12 1.86 19.94
N LEU A 394 3.40 0.79 19.61
CA LEU A 394 3.12 -0.29 20.57
C LEU A 394 4.39 -0.97 21.07
N LEU A 395 5.40 -1.14 20.20
CA LEU A 395 6.71 -1.66 20.61
C LEU A 395 7.47 -0.66 21.50
N ILE A 396 7.43 0.63 21.21
CA ILE A 396 8.02 1.65 22.09
C ILE A 396 7.35 1.63 23.48
N ILE A 397 6.04 1.48 23.56
CA ILE A 397 5.33 1.31 24.84
C ILE A 397 5.87 0.08 25.57
N TYR A 398 6.03 -1.04 24.88
CA TYR A 398 6.57 -2.26 25.48
C TYR A 398 8.02 -2.09 25.96
N PHE A 399 8.89 -1.43 25.18
CA PHE A 399 10.25 -1.11 25.59
C PHE A 399 10.30 -0.15 26.78
N CYS A 400 9.39 0.81 26.85
CA CYS A 400 9.22 1.67 28.04
C CYS A 400 8.87 0.86 29.28
N GLN A 401 7.92 -0.10 29.17
CA GLN A 401 7.53 -0.98 30.28
C GLN A 401 8.72 -1.82 30.78
N LEU A 402 9.44 -2.49 29.88
CA LEU A 402 10.62 -3.28 30.21
C LEU A 402 11.75 -2.42 30.82
N SER A 403 11.82 -1.15 30.45
CA SER A 403 12.83 -0.20 30.97
C SER A 403 12.40 0.50 32.26
N GLY A 404 11.28 0.11 32.90
CA GLY A 404 10.82 0.69 34.16
C GLY A 404 10.31 2.15 34.04
N VAL A 405 9.88 2.58 32.87
CA VAL A 405 9.26 3.90 32.67
C VAL A 405 7.90 3.94 33.39
N SER A 406 7.59 5.04 34.07
CA SER A 406 6.35 5.18 34.84
C SER A 406 5.11 4.97 33.96
N GLU A 407 4.05 4.36 34.52
CA GLU A 407 2.80 4.15 33.81
C GLU A 407 2.13 5.48 33.40
N GLU A 408 2.37 6.55 34.14
CA GLU A 408 1.90 7.89 33.79
C GLU A 408 2.41 8.33 32.40
N TYR A 409 3.71 8.19 32.14
CA TYR A 409 4.30 8.54 30.85
C TYR A 409 3.85 7.60 29.72
N ILE A 410 3.69 6.32 30.03
CA ILE A 410 3.12 5.34 29.08
C ILE A 410 1.70 5.73 28.68
N ASN A 411 0.88 6.18 29.65
CA ASN A 411 -0.47 6.63 29.39
C ASN A 411 -0.54 7.90 28.54
N VAL A 412 0.47 8.77 28.60
CA VAL A 412 0.59 9.89 27.64
C VAL A 412 0.72 9.36 26.21
N ILE A 413 1.58 8.36 25.95
CA ILE A 413 1.70 7.77 24.61
C ILE A 413 0.38 7.12 24.19
N LYS A 414 -0.26 6.35 25.06
CA LYS A 414 -1.54 5.67 24.77
C LYS A 414 -2.61 6.68 24.38
N SER A 415 -2.88 7.68 25.23
CA SER A 415 -3.95 8.66 25.04
C SER A 415 -3.68 9.63 23.90
N ARG A 416 -2.41 10.00 23.66
CA ARG A 416 -2.06 10.96 22.62
C ARG A 416 -1.85 10.34 21.24
N ILE A 417 -1.50 9.06 21.14
CA ILE A 417 -1.15 8.42 19.89
C ILE A 417 -2.06 7.22 19.59
N ILE A 418 -2.11 6.22 20.48
CA ILE A 418 -2.81 4.96 20.20
C ILE A 418 -4.33 5.14 20.11
N GLU A 419 -4.96 5.73 21.10
CA GLU A 419 -6.41 5.95 21.10
C GLU A 419 -6.90 6.76 19.89
N PRO A 420 -6.24 7.89 19.48
CA PRO A 420 -6.61 8.57 18.25
C PRO A 420 -6.47 7.71 16.98
N ILE A 421 -5.44 6.84 16.89
CA ILE A 421 -5.31 5.90 15.78
C ILE A 421 -6.46 4.89 15.80
N GLU A 422 -6.79 4.31 16.94
CA GLU A 422 -7.91 3.38 17.09
C GLU A 422 -9.25 4.01 16.67
N ILE A 423 -9.47 5.28 17.01
CA ILE A 423 -10.65 6.03 16.59
C ILE A 423 -10.62 6.29 15.08
N LEU A 424 -9.47 6.65 14.52
CA LEU A 424 -9.33 6.97 13.10
C LEU A 424 -9.65 5.76 12.21
N TYR A 425 -9.16 4.56 12.59
CA TYR A 425 -9.26 3.32 11.79
C TYR A 425 -10.27 2.30 12.35
N PHE A 426 -11.03 2.64 13.39
CA PHE A 426 -12.00 1.73 14.02
C PHE A 426 -11.41 0.42 14.54
N LEU A 427 -10.17 0.44 15.02
CA LEU A 427 -9.46 -0.80 15.37
C LEU A 427 -10.15 -1.57 16.52
N ASN A 428 -10.83 -0.87 17.43
CA ASN A 428 -11.56 -1.46 18.55
C ASN A 428 -13.01 -1.85 18.20
N THR A 429 -13.44 -1.71 16.95
CA THR A 429 -14.83 -1.94 16.56
C THR A 429 -14.85 -2.81 15.29
N LYS A 430 -14.89 -4.13 15.46
CA LYS A 430 -14.83 -5.11 14.38
C LYS A 430 -15.78 -4.78 13.22
N ASN A 431 -17.03 -4.49 13.52
CA ASN A 431 -18.05 -4.26 12.50
C ASN A 431 -17.84 -2.96 11.72
N LYS A 432 -17.38 -1.89 12.37
CA LYS A 432 -17.01 -0.64 11.69
C LYS A 432 -15.75 -0.82 10.85
N LYS A 433 -14.77 -1.61 11.33
CA LYS A 433 -13.57 -1.96 10.57
C LYS A 433 -13.92 -2.74 9.31
N MET A 434 -14.87 -3.67 9.37
CA MET A 434 -15.35 -4.38 8.18
C MET A 434 -15.91 -3.43 7.11
N LEU A 435 -16.67 -2.40 7.50
CA LEU A 435 -17.16 -1.38 6.55
C LEU A 435 -16.00 -0.61 5.90
N LEU A 436 -15.00 -0.22 6.68
CA LEU A 436 -13.80 0.45 6.17
C LEU A 436 -13.04 -0.45 5.17
N ASP A 437 -12.87 -1.73 5.49
CA ASP A 437 -12.17 -2.71 4.66
C ASP A 437 -12.94 -3.06 3.37
N LEU A 438 -14.26 -2.88 3.35
CA LEU A 438 -15.07 -2.94 2.13
C LEU A 438 -14.90 -1.71 1.22
N GLY A 439 -14.20 -0.67 1.66
CA GLY A 439 -13.98 0.56 0.90
C GLY A 439 -15.00 1.66 1.16
N ILE A 440 -15.89 1.51 2.14
CA ILE A 440 -16.78 2.57 2.60
C ILE A 440 -15.93 3.73 3.14
N TYR A 441 -16.32 4.96 2.78
CA TYR A 441 -15.60 6.14 3.25
C TYR A 441 -15.77 6.32 4.75
N GLU A 442 -14.67 6.46 5.49
CA GLU A 442 -14.63 6.40 6.94
C GLU A 442 -15.56 7.41 7.64
N ARG A 443 -15.83 8.56 7.04
CA ARG A 443 -16.72 9.60 7.59
C ARG A 443 -18.20 9.25 7.51
N ASP A 444 -18.55 8.23 6.74
CA ASP A 444 -19.93 7.75 6.60
C ASP A 444 -20.24 6.55 7.51
N ILE A 445 -19.22 5.85 8.01
CA ILE A 445 -19.39 4.60 8.73
C ILE A 445 -20.30 4.78 9.96
N ASP A 446 -20.09 5.81 10.77
CA ASP A 446 -20.94 6.04 11.96
C ASP A 446 -22.40 6.35 11.57
N LYS A 447 -22.64 7.00 10.41
CA LYS A 447 -24.00 7.26 9.90
C LYS A 447 -24.67 5.97 9.42
N ILE A 448 -23.90 5.12 8.77
CA ILE A 448 -24.38 3.81 8.27
C ILE A 448 -24.78 2.93 9.46
N ILE A 449 -23.90 2.76 10.44
CA ILE A 449 -24.15 1.93 11.64
C ILE A 449 -25.41 2.37 12.41
N ARG A 450 -25.68 3.67 12.49
CA ARG A 450 -26.93 4.17 13.12
C ARG A 450 -28.19 3.68 12.42
N VAL A 451 -28.13 3.35 11.15
CA VAL A 451 -29.29 2.90 10.35
C VAL A 451 -29.40 1.39 10.27
N ILE A 452 -28.25 0.69 10.12
CA ILE A 452 -28.24 -0.78 9.92
C ILE A 452 -28.06 -1.58 11.22
N GLY A 453 -27.67 -0.91 12.33
CA GLY A 453 -27.25 -1.57 13.56
C GLY A 453 -25.77 -1.99 13.52
N ASP A 454 -25.28 -2.48 14.67
CA ASP A 454 -23.89 -2.95 14.84
C ASP A 454 -23.86 -4.44 15.24
N ASP A 455 -24.92 -5.18 14.93
CA ASP A 455 -25.19 -6.55 15.37
C ASP A 455 -25.20 -7.57 14.21
N PHE A 456 -24.60 -7.23 13.07
CA PHE A 456 -24.52 -8.16 11.94
C PHE A 456 -23.49 -9.28 12.19
N GLU A 457 -23.87 -10.51 11.79
CA GLU A 457 -23.11 -11.72 12.11
C GLU A 457 -21.94 -11.97 11.16
N ASP A 458 -22.14 -11.72 9.87
CA ASP A 458 -21.17 -11.97 8.81
C ASP A 458 -21.23 -10.93 7.68
N THR A 459 -20.37 -11.12 6.67
CA THR A 459 -20.31 -10.24 5.50
C THR A 459 -21.55 -10.33 4.60
N VAL A 460 -22.28 -11.42 4.60
CA VAL A 460 -23.48 -11.60 3.78
C VAL A 460 -24.63 -10.82 4.39
N ASP A 461 -24.84 -10.94 5.72
CA ASP A 461 -25.83 -10.15 6.46
C ASP A 461 -25.54 -8.65 6.33
N LEU A 462 -24.29 -8.25 6.54
CA LEU A 462 -23.86 -6.86 6.35
C LEU A 462 -24.23 -6.34 4.95
N LYS A 463 -23.88 -7.09 3.89
CA LYS A 463 -24.19 -6.71 2.51
C LYS A 463 -25.69 -6.51 2.29
N ASN A 464 -26.51 -7.46 2.75
CA ASN A 464 -27.96 -7.40 2.60
C ASN A 464 -28.55 -6.18 3.33
N ARG A 465 -28.08 -5.88 4.54
CA ARG A 465 -28.50 -4.69 5.31
C ARG A 465 -28.10 -3.39 4.62
N LEU A 466 -26.88 -3.31 4.08
CA LEU A 466 -26.38 -2.14 3.35
C LEU A 466 -27.21 -1.84 2.12
N VAL A 467 -27.43 -2.83 1.27
CA VAL A 467 -28.23 -2.67 0.04
C VAL A 467 -29.67 -2.25 0.37
N LYS A 468 -30.30 -2.88 1.36
CA LYS A 468 -31.67 -2.53 1.80
C LYS A 468 -31.77 -1.14 2.41
N ALA A 469 -30.75 -0.70 3.13
CA ALA A 469 -30.72 0.61 3.78
C ALA A 469 -30.37 1.77 2.84
N LEU A 470 -29.70 1.49 1.71
CA LEU A 470 -29.12 2.50 0.81
C LEU A 470 -30.05 3.68 0.46
N PRO A 471 -31.35 3.48 0.16
CA PRO A 471 -32.26 4.59 -0.15
C PRO A 471 -32.46 5.58 1.01
N LYS A 472 -32.22 5.14 2.26
CA LYS A 472 -32.39 5.95 3.47
C LYS A 472 -31.09 6.59 3.94
N LEU A 473 -29.94 6.19 3.38
CA LEU A 473 -28.63 6.64 3.83
C LEU A 473 -28.27 8.02 3.27
N LYS A 474 -27.98 8.96 4.15
CA LYS A 474 -27.43 10.29 3.81
C LYS A 474 -25.89 10.25 3.90
N ILE A 475 -25.26 9.66 2.92
CA ILE A 475 -23.82 9.39 2.84
C ILE A 475 -23.23 9.98 1.55
N THR A 476 -21.90 10.05 1.49
CA THR A 476 -21.15 10.56 0.34
C THR A 476 -21.34 9.68 -0.90
N TYR A 477 -21.01 10.24 -2.06
CA TYR A 477 -21.10 9.52 -3.33
C TYR A 477 -20.25 8.24 -3.33
N LEU A 478 -18.98 8.30 -2.85
CA LEU A 478 -18.12 7.13 -2.83
C LEU A 478 -18.71 5.97 -2.04
N SER A 479 -19.27 6.24 -0.86
CA SER A 479 -19.91 5.21 -0.03
C SER A 479 -21.15 4.61 -0.72
N LYS A 480 -21.99 5.44 -1.36
CA LYS A 480 -23.12 4.95 -2.16
C LYS A 480 -22.66 4.06 -3.30
N TYR A 481 -21.63 4.47 -4.01
CA TYR A 481 -21.04 3.72 -5.11
C TYR A 481 -20.56 2.34 -4.66
N VAL A 482 -19.76 2.28 -3.57
CA VAL A 482 -19.28 1.03 -3.01
C VAL A 482 -20.44 0.09 -2.60
N ILE A 483 -21.48 0.61 -1.96
CA ILE A 483 -22.65 -0.21 -1.57
C ILE A 483 -23.38 -0.74 -2.80
N ASN A 484 -23.56 0.08 -3.83
CA ASN A 484 -24.19 -0.37 -5.10
C ASN A 484 -23.37 -1.46 -5.79
N SER A 485 -22.04 -1.41 -5.73
CA SER A 485 -21.19 -2.44 -6.33
C SER A 485 -21.20 -3.78 -5.57
N LEU A 486 -21.76 -3.80 -4.35
CA LEU A 486 -21.99 -5.02 -3.59
C LEU A 486 -23.29 -5.74 -3.99
N SER A 487 -24.22 -5.07 -4.61
CA SER A 487 -25.49 -5.66 -5.08
C SER A 487 -25.28 -6.48 -6.35
#